data_b22294a6795f36551f98049f2bbeec2f
#
_entry.id   b22294a6795f36551f98049f2bbeec2f
#
_cell.length_a   1.000
_cell.length_b   1.000
_cell.length_c   1.000
_cell.angle_alpha   90.00
_cell.angle_beta   90.00
_cell.angle_gamma   90.00
#
_symmetry.space_group_name_H-M   'P 1'
#
loop_
_entity.id
_entity.type
_entity.pdbx_description
1 polymer ?
#
loop_
_entity_poly.entity_id
_entity_poly.type
_entity_poly.pdbx_seq_one_letter_code
_entity_poly.pdbx_strand_id
1 'polypeptide(L)'
;VIHDRTINLQEKGEYTMGHKLYLECGSGISGDMFVGAMLDLGADQKKMEEALQSLPVDGFKTEITRVKKSGLDACDFNVILDHAHENHDHDMEYLHGDHHHAEHHHGHEDHHHDEHHHHEHRSPEDIIHIIGHASMTDSARELACKIVKILANAEAKAHGVPLEQVHFHEVGAV
;
A
#
# COMPACT_ATOMS: atom_id res chain seq x y z
N VAL A 1 -9.83 2.20 16.79
CA VAL A 1 -9.02 2.19 18.03
C VAL A 1 -8.20 0.91 18.03
N ILE A 2 -6.91 1.04 18.34
CA ILE A 2 -5.98 -0.09 18.45
C ILE A 2 -5.55 -0.20 19.92
N HIS A 3 -5.71 -1.37 20.50
CA HIS A 3 -5.31 -1.66 21.86
C HIS A 3 -4.32 -2.82 21.91
N ASP A 4 -3.23 -2.64 22.64
CA ASP A 4 -2.36 -3.74 23.04
C ASP A 4 -2.79 -4.27 24.42
N ARG A 5 -2.96 -5.57 24.53
CA ARG A 5 -3.18 -6.27 25.79
C ARG A 5 -2.14 -7.34 25.98
N THR A 6 -1.35 -7.20 27.04
CA THR A 6 -0.51 -8.30 27.51
C THR A 6 -1.39 -9.36 28.15
N ILE A 7 -1.29 -10.58 27.68
CA ILE A 7 -1.99 -11.73 28.24
C ILE A 7 -1.02 -12.84 28.59
N ASN A 8 -1.34 -13.56 29.65
CA ASN A 8 -0.65 -14.80 29.98
C ASN A 8 -1.28 -15.93 29.15
N LEU A 9 -0.50 -16.52 28.27
CA LEU A 9 -0.88 -17.71 27.51
C LEU A 9 -0.24 -18.92 28.19
N GLN A 10 -1.08 -19.89 28.55
CA GLN A 10 -0.61 -21.17 29.07
C GLN A 10 -0.61 -22.21 27.94
N GLU A 11 0.55 -22.49 27.40
CA GLU A 11 0.76 -23.62 26.51
C GLU A 11 1.75 -24.58 27.14
N LYS A 12 1.37 -25.86 27.23
CA LYS A 12 2.21 -26.96 27.72
C LYS A 12 2.89 -26.74 29.08
N GLY A 13 2.24 -26.00 30.00
CA GLY A 13 2.75 -25.80 31.35
C GLY A 13 3.75 -24.66 31.53
N GLU A 14 4.10 -23.94 30.48
CA GLU A 14 4.89 -22.71 30.53
C GLU A 14 4.01 -21.49 30.34
N TYR A 15 4.23 -20.45 31.16
CA TYR A 15 3.57 -19.16 30.97
C TYR A 15 4.41 -18.31 30.03
N THR A 16 3.93 -18.12 28.81
CA THR A 16 4.50 -17.14 27.88
C THR A 16 3.73 -15.84 27.95
N MET A 17 4.46 -14.74 28.14
CA MET A 17 3.87 -13.40 28.02
C MET A 17 3.68 -13.11 26.54
N GLY A 18 2.42 -13.05 26.09
CA GLY A 18 2.06 -12.70 24.72
C GLY A 18 1.34 -11.35 24.66
N HIS A 19 1.48 -10.66 23.54
CA HIS A 19 0.72 -9.46 23.25
C HIS A 19 -0.44 -9.81 22.31
N LYS A 20 -1.64 -9.32 22.63
CA LYS A 20 -2.79 -9.35 21.72
C LYS A 20 -3.08 -7.96 21.22
N LEU A 21 -3.13 -7.82 19.90
CA LEU A 21 -3.57 -6.60 19.26
C LEU A 21 -5.07 -6.69 19.01
N TYR A 22 -5.81 -5.70 19.48
CA TYR A 22 -7.22 -5.51 19.20
C TYR A 22 -7.40 -4.32 18.28
N LEU A 23 -8.06 -4.54 17.13
CA LEU A 23 -8.33 -3.54 16.10
C LEU A 23 -9.82 -3.26 16.08
N GLU A 24 -10.21 -2.00 16.23
CA GLU A 24 -11.58 -1.54 16.06
C GLU A 24 -11.62 -0.56 14.89
N CYS A 25 -12.04 -1.05 13.72
CA CYS A 25 -11.99 -0.35 12.45
C CYS A 25 -13.39 0.00 11.93
N GLY A 26 -14.27 0.51 12.79
CA GLY A 26 -15.66 0.81 12.47
C GLY A 26 -15.86 1.79 11.31
N SER A 27 -14.90 2.65 11.03
CA SER A 27 -14.90 3.60 9.90
C SER A 27 -13.88 3.24 8.81
N GLY A 28 -13.35 2.03 8.85
CA GLY A 28 -12.23 1.62 8.00
C GLY A 28 -10.87 2.02 8.57
N ILE A 29 -9.82 1.53 7.95
CA ILE A 29 -8.43 1.85 8.27
C ILE A 29 -7.61 1.74 6.99
N SER A 30 -6.75 2.73 6.74
CA SER A 30 -5.74 2.69 5.67
C SER A 30 -4.41 2.14 6.20
N GLY A 31 -3.48 1.83 5.29
CA GLY A 31 -2.17 1.29 5.65
C GLY A 31 -1.34 2.27 6.50
N ASP A 32 -1.31 3.53 6.11
CA ASP A 32 -0.64 4.63 6.82
C ASP A 32 -1.20 4.83 8.25
N MET A 33 -2.52 4.81 8.41
CA MET A 33 -3.18 4.85 9.72
C MET A 33 -2.79 3.66 10.60
N PHE A 34 -2.66 2.46 10.01
CA PHE A 34 -2.25 1.27 10.74
C PHE A 34 -0.79 1.38 11.19
N VAL A 35 0.12 1.80 10.29
CA VAL A 35 1.54 2.00 10.60
C VAL A 35 1.70 3.06 11.69
N GLY A 36 1.05 4.23 11.56
CA GLY A 36 1.09 5.28 12.57
C GLY A 36 0.62 4.79 13.95
N ALA A 37 -0.45 4.01 13.98
CA ALA A 37 -0.96 3.44 15.23
C ALA A 37 -0.01 2.38 15.84
N MET A 38 0.68 1.58 15.02
CA MET A 38 1.70 0.65 15.52
C MET A 38 2.89 1.37 16.09
N LEU A 39 3.33 2.47 15.49
CA LEU A 39 4.39 3.33 16.02
C LEU A 39 4.00 3.97 17.37
N ASP A 40 2.77 4.44 17.50
CA ASP A 40 2.24 4.94 18.76
C ASP A 40 2.16 3.87 19.87
N LEU A 41 1.96 2.61 19.50
CA LEU A 41 2.03 1.46 20.40
C LEU A 41 3.46 1.03 20.76
N GLY A 42 4.49 1.64 20.15
CA GLY A 42 5.89 1.39 20.44
C GLY A 42 6.56 0.40 19.50
N ALA A 43 6.03 0.23 18.29
CA ALA A 43 6.76 -0.49 17.24
C ALA A 43 8.11 0.19 16.95
N ASP A 44 9.12 -0.62 16.60
CA ASP A 44 10.48 -0.14 16.35
C ASP A 44 10.55 0.60 15.02
N GLN A 45 10.47 1.93 15.08
CA GLN A 45 10.53 2.82 13.92
C GLN A 45 11.77 2.58 13.07
N LYS A 46 12.93 2.41 13.71
CA LYS A 46 14.21 2.23 13.01
C LYS A 46 14.21 0.95 12.17
N LYS A 47 13.71 -0.16 12.73
CA LYS A 47 13.60 -1.42 11.99
C LYS A 47 12.62 -1.31 10.82
N MET A 48 11.54 -0.59 10.99
CA MET A 48 10.59 -0.33 9.92
C MET A 48 11.24 0.49 8.80
N GLU A 49 11.91 1.58 9.13
CA GLU A 49 12.62 2.43 8.15
C GLU A 49 13.73 1.66 7.43
N GLU A 50 14.53 0.85 8.14
CA GLU A 50 15.54 -0.02 7.56
C GLU A 50 14.94 -1.04 6.58
N ALA A 51 13.79 -1.62 6.91
CA ALA A 51 13.08 -2.53 6.02
C ALA A 51 12.57 -1.82 4.75
N LEU A 52 11.96 -0.65 4.88
CA LEU A 52 11.48 0.15 3.74
C LEU A 52 12.61 0.62 2.84
N GLN A 53 13.72 1.11 3.41
CA GLN A 53 14.90 1.54 2.65
C GLN A 53 15.62 0.38 1.94
N SER A 54 15.41 -0.85 2.37
CA SER A 54 15.98 -2.03 1.74
C SER A 54 15.19 -2.54 0.54
N LEU A 55 14.00 -2.01 0.30
CA LEU A 55 13.19 -2.36 -0.87
C LEU A 55 13.91 -1.89 -2.15
N PRO A 56 14.02 -2.75 -3.18
CA PRO A 56 14.63 -2.37 -4.45
C PRO A 56 13.66 -1.56 -5.33
N VAL A 57 13.13 -0.48 -4.78
CA VAL A 57 12.21 0.45 -5.45
C VAL A 57 12.61 1.88 -5.13
N ASP A 58 12.53 2.72 -6.13
CA ASP A 58 12.84 4.14 -6.05
C ASP A 58 11.56 4.98 -6.12
N GLY A 59 11.69 6.29 -5.97
CA GLY A 59 10.60 7.23 -6.21
C GLY A 59 9.69 7.49 -5.01
N PHE A 60 10.01 6.97 -3.82
CA PHE A 60 9.26 7.26 -2.61
C PHE A 60 10.17 7.65 -1.43
N LYS A 61 9.60 8.38 -0.50
CA LYS A 61 10.18 8.62 0.82
C LYS A 61 9.08 8.55 1.88
N THR A 62 9.47 8.22 3.10
CA THR A 62 8.56 8.19 4.24
C THR A 62 8.77 9.37 5.15
N GLU A 63 7.69 9.91 5.70
CA GLU A 63 7.70 10.97 6.69
C GLU A 63 6.86 10.57 7.89
N ILE A 64 7.40 10.80 9.08
CA ILE A 64 6.72 10.49 10.34
C ILE A 64 6.64 11.78 11.15
N THR A 65 5.40 12.21 11.39
CA THR A 65 5.13 13.46 12.13
C THR A 65 4.13 13.24 13.26
N ARG A 66 3.90 14.29 14.05
CA ARG A 66 2.84 14.30 15.08
C ARG A 66 1.73 15.24 14.62
N VAL A 67 0.49 14.78 14.68
CA VAL A 67 -0.69 15.57 14.32
C VAL A 67 -1.73 15.53 15.43
N LYS A 68 -2.52 16.59 15.51
CA LYS A 68 -3.68 16.64 16.42
C LYS A 68 -4.95 16.45 15.60
N LYS A 69 -5.62 15.30 15.78
CA LYS A 69 -6.92 15.02 15.19
C LYS A 69 -7.98 14.87 16.29
N SER A 70 -9.00 15.72 16.26
CA SER A 70 -10.09 15.71 17.27
C SER A 70 -9.60 15.80 18.73
N GLY A 71 -8.51 16.55 18.96
CA GLY A 71 -7.91 16.72 20.28
C GLY A 71 -6.97 15.59 20.73
N LEU A 72 -6.84 14.53 19.94
CA LEU A 72 -5.88 13.45 20.19
C LEU A 72 -4.57 13.74 19.48
N ASP A 73 -3.46 13.52 20.17
CA ASP A 73 -2.13 13.51 19.58
C ASP A 73 -1.89 12.13 18.96
N ALA A 74 -1.57 12.09 17.66
CA ALA A 74 -1.42 10.85 16.91
C ALA A 74 -0.16 10.89 16.05
N CYS A 75 0.44 9.73 15.86
CA CYS A 75 1.47 9.52 14.85
C CYS A 75 0.84 9.57 13.45
N ASP A 76 1.44 10.35 12.58
CA ASP A 76 1.10 10.46 11.17
C ASP A 76 2.26 9.88 10.35
N PHE A 77 2.01 8.76 9.71
CA PHE A 77 2.94 8.11 8.79
C PHE A 77 2.50 8.43 7.38
N ASN A 78 3.39 8.98 6.58
CA ASN A 78 3.09 9.36 5.20
C ASN A 78 4.13 8.80 4.23
N VAL A 79 3.67 8.30 3.09
CA VAL A 79 4.51 7.91 1.96
C VAL A 79 4.37 9.00 0.90
N ILE A 80 5.49 9.64 0.58
CA ILE A 80 5.54 10.74 -0.39
C ILE A 80 6.19 10.17 -1.65
N LEU A 81 5.47 10.21 -2.75
CA LEU A 81 5.96 9.84 -4.06
C LEU A 81 6.65 11.02 -4.72
N ASP A 82 7.64 10.77 -5.57
CA ASP A 82 8.17 11.80 -6.45
C ASP A 82 7.21 12.06 -7.63
N HIS A 83 7.43 13.17 -8.34
CA HIS A 83 6.56 13.57 -9.45
C HIS A 83 6.48 12.56 -10.61
N ALA A 84 7.48 11.70 -10.75
CA ALA A 84 7.49 10.67 -11.80
C ALA A 84 6.62 9.46 -11.43
N HIS A 85 6.30 9.30 -10.14
CA HIS A 85 5.55 8.19 -9.57
C HIS A 85 4.22 8.65 -8.93
N GLU A 86 3.90 9.96 -8.99
CA GLU A 86 2.58 10.44 -8.59
C GLU A 86 1.51 9.80 -9.47
N ASN A 87 0.58 9.10 -8.83
CA ASN A 87 -0.60 8.56 -9.50
C ASN A 87 -1.42 9.71 -10.07
N HIS A 88 -1.35 9.90 -11.37
CA HIS A 88 -2.37 10.63 -12.08
C HIS A 88 -3.59 9.72 -12.20
N ASP A 89 -4.66 10.07 -11.49
CA ASP A 89 -5.98 9.44 -11.58
C ASP A 89 -6.52 9.52 -13.01
N HIS A 90 -6.07 8.63 -13.89
CA HIS A 90 -6.56 8.52 -15.26
C HIS A 90 -7.83 7.67 -15.38
N ASP A 91 -8.26 7.01 -14.30
CA ASP A 91 -9.35 6.03 -14.36
C ASP A 91 -10.76 6.60 -14.29
N MET A 92 -10.93 7.91 -14.10
CA MET A 92 -12.26 8.53 -14.15
C MET A 92 -12.89 8.48 -15.56
N GLU A 93 -12.09 8.44 -16.61
CA GLU A 93 -12.58 8.26 -17.99
C GLU A 93 -13.13 6.84 -18.25
N TYR A 94 -12.48 5.82 -17.68
CA TYR A 94 -12.93 4.43 -17.80
C TYR A 94 -14.25 4.16 -17.07
N LEU A 95 -14.47 4.79 -15.92
CA LEU A 95 -15.68 4.63 -15.10
C LEU A 95 -16.88 5.42 -15.64
N HIS A 96 -16.65 6.49 -16.40
CA HIS A 96 -17.71 7.35 -16.92
C HIS A 96 -18.00 7.19 -18.41
N GLY A 97 -17.53 6.12 -19.03
CA GLY A 97 -17.84 5.64 -20.38
C GLY A 97 -18.29 6.75 -21.34
N ASP A 98 -17.38 7.31 -22.10
CA ASP A 98 -17.71 8.39 -23.02
C ASP A 98 -18.56 7.88 -24.19
N HIS A 99 -19.81 8.35 -24.25
CA HIS A 99 -20.68 8.26 -25.40
C HIS A 99 -20.76 9.63 -26.06
N HIS A 100 -19.75 10.03 -26.79
CA HIS A 100 -19.94 11.08 -27.78
C HIS A 100 -19.12 10.84 -29.04
N HIS A 101 -19.78 10.22 -30.03
CA HIS A 101 -19.44 10.41 -31.43
C HIS A 101 -19.80 11.85 -31.85
N ALA A 102 -18.83 12.65 -32.17
CA ALA A 102 -19.01 13.81 -33.03
C ALA A 102 -17.80 13.95 -33.95
N GLU A 103 -18.03 13.65 -35.19
CA GLU A 103 -17.09 13.90 -36.31
C GLU A 103 -16.84 15.41 -36.43
N HIS A 104 -15.60 15.83 -36.35
CA HIS A 104 -15.15 17.04 -37.08
C HIS A 104 -13.70 16.88 -37.55
N HIS A 105 -13.55 16.78 -38.86
CA HIS A 105 -12.32 17.00 -39.57
C HIS A 105 -11.82 18.42 -39.36
N HIS A 106 -10.56 18.60 -38.93
CA HIS A 106 -9.66 19.63 -39.45
C HIS A 106 -8.22 19.21 -39.13
N GLY A 107 -7.41 19.12 -40.23
CA GLY A 107 -5.99 18.82 -40.15
C GLY A 107 -5.20 20.03 -39.61
N HIS A 108 -4.24 19.75 -38.78
CA HIS A 108 -2.99 20.50 -38.63
C HIS A 108 -1.92 19.53 -38.15
N GLU A 109 -0.84 19.46 -38.92
CA GLU A 109 0.39 18.77 -38.52
C GLU A 109 1.05 19.58 -37.41
N ASP A 110 1.12 19.00 -36.23
CA ASP A 110 2.05 19.41 -35.18
C ASP A 110 2.64 18.16 -34.57
N HIS A 111 3.95 18.04 -34.70
CA HIS A 111 4.77 17.00 -34.09
C HIS A 111 4.78 17.18 -32.57
N HIS A 112 3.84 16.57 -31.88
CA HIS A 112 3.95 16.35 -30.46
C HIS A 112 4.81 15.11 -30.24
N HIS A 113 5.99 15.32 -29.65
CA HIS A 113 6.73 14.25 -29.00
C HIS A 113 5.88 13.81 -27.80
N ASP A 114 5.11 12.74 -27.98
CA ASP A 114 4.54 12.00 -26.89
C ASP A 114 5.68 11.40 -26.07
N GLU A 115 6.06 12.07 -24.98
CA GLU A 115 6.79 11.44 -23.92
C GLU A 115 5.85 10.40 -23.32
N HIS A 116 5.94 9.16 -23.80
CA HIS A 116 5.29 8.03 -23.19
C HIS A 116 5.85 7.86 -21.79
N HIS A 117 5.19 8.43 -20.81
CA HIS A 117 5.38 8.07 -19.41
C HIS A 117 4.99 6.59 -19.28
N HIS A 118 5.97 5.72 -19.21
CA HIS A 118 5.78 4.31 -18.90
C HIS A 118 5.32 4.22 -17.46
N HIS A 119 4.00 4.14 -17.25
CA HIS A 119 3.46 3.72 -15.97
C HIS A 119 3.87 2.26 -15.75
N GLU A 120 4.71 2.02 -14.78
CA GLU A 120 5.08 0.66 -14.37
C GLU A 120 3.88 0.03 -13.65
N HIS A 121 3.05 -0.67 -14.41
CA HIS A 121 2.04 -1.55 -13.84
C HIS A 121 2.73 -2.77 -13.25
N ARG A 122 2.74 -2.88 -11.94
CA ARG A 122 3.36 -4.04 -11.26
C ARG A 122 2.33 -5.14 -11.06
N SER A 123 2.69 -6.35 -11.45
CA SER A 123 1.91 -7.54 -11.16
C SER A 123 2.03 -7.93 -9.67
N PRO A 124 1.11 -8.74 -9.13
CA PRO A 124 1.24 -9.29 -7.79
C PRO A 124 2.55 -10.05 -7.57
N GLU A 125 3.06 -10.72 -8.61
CA GLU A 125 4.31 -11.46 -8.60
C GLU A 125 5.52 -10.52 -8.46
N ASP A 126 5.51 -9.38 -9.16
CA ASP A 126 6.56 -8.36 -9.07
C ASP A 126 6.64 -7.80 -7.63
N ILE A 127 5.51 -7.51 -7.02
CA ILE A 127 5.47 -7.02 -5.63
C ILE A 127 5.97 -8.08 -4.66
N ILE A 128 5.57 -9.34 -4.82
CA ILE A 128 6.07 -10.45 -4.00
C ILE A 128 7.58 -10.61 -4.17
N HIS A 129 8.10 -10.46 -5.38
CA HIS A 129 9.53 -10.49 -5.65
C HIS A 129 10.26 -9.35 -4.94
N ILE A 130 9.75 -8.13 -5.01
CA ILE A 130 10.27 -6.94 -4.30
C ILE A 130 10.32 -7.20 -2.78
N ILE A 131 9.23 -7.68 -2.19
CA ILE A 131 9.14 -8.05 -0.77
C ILE A 131 10.18 -9.12 -0.41
N GLY A 132 10.43 -10.05 -1.33
CA GLY A 132 11.43 -11.12 -1.16
C GLY A 132 12.86 -10.60 -0.93
N HIS A 133 13.20 -9.43 -1.45
CA HIS A 133 14.51 -8.81 -1.33
C HIS A 133 14.64 -7.83 -0.16
N ALA A 134 13.54 -7.49 0.51
CA ALA A 134 13.57 -6.57 1.64
C ALA A 134 14.27 -7.19 2.87
N SER A 135 14.98 -6.34 3.60
CA SER A 135 15.63 -6.71 4.88
C SER A 135 14.60 -6.70 6.02
N MET A 136 13.88 -7.79 6.18
CA MET A 136 12.85 -7.96 7.22
C MET A 136 12.88 -9.38 7.78
N THR A 137 12.18 -9.61 8.89
CA THR A 137 12.03 -10.97 9.47
C THR A 137 11.21 -11.86 8.54
N ASP A 138 11.45 -13.17 8.59
CA ASP A 138 10.71 -14.14 7.77
C ASP A 138 9.20 -14.07 8.02
N SER A 139 8.79 -13.91 9.28
CA SER A 139 7.36 -13.76 9.63
C SER A 139 6.74 -12.49 9.06
N ALA A 140 7.47 -11.37 9.03
CA ALA A 140 7.00 -10.14 8.40
C ALA A 140 6.87 -10.32 6.88
N ARG A 141 7.85 -10.96 6.26
CA ARG A 141 7.84 -11.26 4.82
C ARG A 141 6.67 -12.17 4.44
N GLU A 142 6.46 -13.26 5.19
CA GLU A 142 5.33 -14.16 4.97
C GLU A 142 3.98 -13.43 5.09
N LEU A 143 3.84 -12.56 6.10
CA LEU A 143 2.63 -11.77 6.30
C LEU A 143 2.41 -10.78 5.14
N ALA A 144 3.44 -10.04 4.73
CA ALA A 144 3.37 -9.11 3.60
C ALA A 144 2.97 -9.82 2.30
N CYS A 145 3.62 -10.93 1.97
CA CYS A 145 3.26 -11.73 0.80
C CYS A 145 1.82 -12.27 0.88
N LYS A 146 1.35 -12.62 2.07
CA LYS A 146 -0.04 -13.07 2.27
C LYS A 146 -1.04 -11.95 2.03
N ILE A 147 -0.74 -10.73 2.47
CA ILE A 147 -1.58 -9.54 2.23
C ILE A 147 -1.70 -9.29 0.72
N VAL A 148 -0.58 -9.26 -0.01
CA VAL A 148 -0.56 -9.08 -1.47
C VAL A 148 -1.41 -10.14 -2.17
N LYS A 149 -1.28 -11.41 -1.79
CA LYS A 149 -2.09 -12.50 -2.37
C LYS A 149 -3.58 -12.35 -2.12
N ILE A 150 -3.97 -11.89 -0.92
CA ILE A 150 -5.38 -11.65 -0.59
C ILE A 150 -5.93 -10.51 -1.44
N LEU A 151 -5.17 -9.42 -1.55
CA LEU A 151 -5.52 -8.26 -2.36
C LEU A 151 -5.66 -8.66 -3.84
N ALA A 152 -4.67 -9.34 -4.41
CA ALA A 152 -4.70 -9.79 -5.80
C ALA A 152 -5.91 -10.67 -6.12
N ASN A 153 -6.28 -11.59 -5.22
CA ASN A 153 -7.48 -12.41 -5.39
C ASN A 153 -8.78 -11.58 -5.31
N ALA A 154 -8.81 -10.56 -4.48
CA ALA A 154 -9.95 -9.66 -4.38
C ALA A 154 -10.12 -8.84 -5.67
N GLU A 155 -9.02 -8.29 -6.20
CA GLU A 155 -8.97 -7.56 -7.48
C GLU A 155 -9.39 -8.45 -8.66
N ALA A 156 -8.79 -9.64 -8.79
CA ALA A 156 -9.17 -10.61 -9.81
C ALA A 156 -10.69 -10.88 -9.82
N LYS A 157 -11.25 -11.04 -8.62
CA LYS A 157 -12.69 -11.28 -8.45
C LYS A 157 -13.53 -10.04 -8.78
N ALA A 158 -13.10 -8.86 -8.37
CA ALA A 158 -13.81 -7.61 -8.60
C ALA A 158 -13.86 -7.27 -10.09
N HIS A 159 -12.74 -7.43 -10.80
CA HIS A 159 -12.61 -7.17 -12.23
C HIS A 159 -13.05 -8.34 -13.12
N GLY A 160 -13.27 -9.53 -12.56
CA GLY A 160 -13.67 -10.71 -13.33
C GLY A 160 -12.57 -11.24 -14.27
N VAL A 161 -11.30 -11.00 -13.90
CA VAL A 161 -10.13 -11.41 -14.70
C VAL A 161 -9.35 -12.53 -14.01
N PRO A 162 -8.55 -13.33 -14.76
CA PRO A 162 -7.60 -14.25 -14.18
C PRO A 162 -6.54 -13.52 -13.33
N LEU A 163 -6.00 -14.22 -12.31
CA LEU A 163 -5.01 -13.63 -11.39
C LEU A 163 -3.77 -13.09 -12.10
N GLU A 164 -3.37 -13.75 -13.18
CA GLU A 164 -2.21 -13.38 -14.01
C GLU A 164 -2.42 -12.07 -14.79
N GLN A 165 -3.65 -11.57 -14.85
CA GLN A 165 -4.02 -10.32 -15.52
C GLN A 165 -4.32 -9.18 -14.53
N VAL A 166 -4.12 -9.45 -13.24
CA VAL A 166 -4.28 -8.41 -12.21
C VAL A 166 -3.07 -7.47 -12.24
N HIS A 167 -3.36 -6.19 -12.29
CA HIS A 167 -2.39 -5.12 -12.10
C HIS A 167 -2.90 -4.20 -11.00
N PHE A 168 -2.02 -3.80 -10.11
CA PHE A 168 -2.38 -2.84 -9.07
C PHE A 168 -2.18 -1.43 -9.60
N HIS A 169 -3.24 -0.64 -9.61
CA HIS A 169 -3.24 0.73 -10.13
C HIS A 169 -3.11 1.76 -9.00
N GLU A 170 -3.80 1.56 -7.89
CA GLU A 170 -3.90 2.59 -6.84
C GLU A 170 -3.26 2.19 -5.50
N VAL A 171 -3.26 0.93 -5.15
CA VAL A 171 -2.96 0.47 -3.78
C VAL A 171 -1.67 -0.35 -3.69
N GLY A 172 -1.11 -0.79 -4.78
CA GLY A 172 0.00 -1.73 -4.76
C GLY A 172 1.21 -1.31 -5.59
N ALA A 173 1.17 -0.17 -6.24
CA ALA A 173 2.23 0.26 -7.13
C ALA A 173 3.42 0.91 -6.39
N VAL A 174 3.28 1.14 -5.07
CA VAL A 174 4.31 1.78 -4.22
C VAL A 174 4.79 0.83 -3.14
#